data_d725445e26bd434cd284d76ab2936d21
#
_entry.id   d725445e26bd434cd284d76ab2936d21
#
_cell.length_a   1.000
_cell.length_b   1.000
_cell.length_c   1.000
_cell.angle_alpha   90.00
_cell.angle_beta   90.00
_cell.angle_gamma   90.00
#
_symmetry.space_group_name_H-M   'P 1'
#
loop_
_entity.id
_entity.type
_entity.pdbx_description
1 polymer ?
#
loop_
_entity_poly.entity_id
_entity_poly.type
_entity_poly.pdbx_seq_one_letter_code
_entity_poly.pdbx_strand_id
1 'polypeptide(L)'
;MATIRRKKPESFAILSSPGPWPQVLINWLATLAVIIVFGLIMLFSASYTTGYLRMGDSFYYIKSQMLCLGLGLAVMLLFSRIDHRFLRRMVWPGYVVCIVMLIAVLFSAPLNGCRRWLRIGFTIQVSEIAKFEMILLTAHLAAKAPHLEKLDPASGRRVPAGQWLYQRIVRELIVPLLPLIPVVFLLMLEPHMSGIVLTTAICGTILLLGGSGGIITWAGGASAVLLLRTVLEHIDSIPYLQSRLDGWTHDLSKMTDQTLQSLYAIGSGGVTGLGLGNSIEKQLWLPESTNDFIFSVVCEELGFVGAVIVILLFVLFLVQGLWPVSYTHLRA
;
A
#
# COMPACT_ATOMS: atom_id res chain seq x y z
N MET A 1 29.95 23.80 39.36
CA MET A 1 28.77 24.45 38.69
C MET A 1 28.84 24.17 37.21
N ALA A 2 28.14 23.16 36.72
CA ALA A 2 28.08 22.81 35.31
C ALA A 2 26.98 23.64 34.67
N THR A 3 27.33 24.55 33.77
CA THR A 3 26.42 25.40 32.98
C THR A 3 25.65 24.52 31.98
N ILE A 4 24.41 24.24 32.27
CA ILE A 4 23.48 23.62 31.35
C ILE A 4 23.28 24.61 30.19
N ARG A 5 23.92 24.36 29.05
CA ARG A 5 23.70 25.08 27.80
C ARG A 5 22.27 24.73 27.32
N ARG A 6 21.30 25.62 27.58
CA ARG A 6 19.97 25.56 26.97
C ARG A 6 20.17 25.65 25.45
N LYS A 7 19.90 24.54 24.73
CA LYS A 7 19.75 24.59 23.26
C LYS A 7 18.69 25.62 22.95
N LYS A 8 19.05 26.63 22.12
CA LYS A 8 18.09 27.56 21.53
C LYS A 8 16.98 26.77 20.88
N PRO A 9 15.70 27.17 21.02
CA PRO A 9 14.62 26.56 20.26
C PRO A 9 14.91 26.76 18.78
N GLU A 10 15.14 25.65 18.08
CA GLU A 10 15.28 25.65 16.62
C GLU A 10 13.98 26.24 16.05
N SER A 11 14.11 27.29 15.24
CA SER A 11 12.98 27.90 14.55
C SER A 11 12.22 26.85 13.78
N PHE A 12 10.94 26.71 14.08
CA PHE A 12 10.05 25.76 13.42
C PHE A 12 9.81 26.25 11.97
N ALA A 13 10.59 25.76 11.02
CA ALA A 13 10.35 25.95 9.61
C ALA A 13 9.43 24.85 9.08
N ILE A 14 8.32 25.20 8.45
CA ILE A 14 7.41 24.26 7.81
C ILE A 14 8.11 23.58 6.63
N LEU A 15 9.00 24.31 5.95
CA LEU A 15 9.77 23.84 4.80
C LEU A 15 11.25 23.71 5.17
N SER A 16 11.82 22.53 4.90
CA SER A 16 13.26 22.30 5.07
C SER A 16 14.03 22.67 3.78
N SER A 17 15.23 23.23 3.92
CA SER A 17 16.14 23.39 2.79
C SER A 17 16.66 22.04 2.31
N PRO A 18 16.67 21.74 1.01
CA PRO A 18 17.21 20.49 0.51
C PRO A 18 18.73 20.45 0.72
N GLY A 19 19.19 19.45 1.47
CA GLY A 19 20.60 19.07 1.51
C GLY A 19 21.04 18.32 0.23
N PRO A 20 22.34 17.99 0.08
CA PRO A 20 22.81 17.16 -1.02
C PRO A 20 22.11 15.78 -0.97
N TRP A 21 21.65 15.32 -2.13
CA TRP A 21 20.93 14.06 -2.24
C TRP A 21 21.91 12.89 -2.09
N PRO A 22 21.70 11.98 -1.14
CA PRO A 22 22.55 10.81 -1.02
C PRO A 22 22.38 9.89 -2.24
N GLN A 23 23.46 9.22 -2.65
CA GLN A 23 23.47 8.33 -3.82
C GLN A 23 22.36 7.27 -3.78
N VAL A 24 22.03 6.79 -2.59
CA VAL A 24 20.95 5.81 -2.38
C VAL A 24 19.58 6.36 -2.81
N LEU A 25 19.29 7.63 -2.50
CA LEU A 25 18.06 8.28 -2.93
C LEU A 25 18.00 8.46 -4.43
N ILE A 26 19.13 8.84 -5.04
CA ILE A 26 19.23 9.00 -6.51
C ILE A 26 18.95 7.65 -7.20
N ASN A 27 19.55 6.58 -6.73
CA ASN A 27 19.35 5.25 -7.29
C ASN A 27 17.89 4.80 -7.13
N TRP A 28 17.26 5.05 -5.97
CA TRP A 28 15.86 4.73 -5.72
C TRP A 28 14.92 5.52 -6.65
N LEU A 29 15.17 6.83 -6.83
CA LEU A 29 14.39 7.66 -7.75
C LEU A 29 14.61 7.25 -9.23
N ALA A 30 15.81 6.84 -9.59
CA ALA A 30 16.08 6.31 -10.94
C ALA A 30 15.30 5.02 -11.20
N THR A 31 15.29 4.09 -10.24
CA THR A 31 14.46 2.87 -10.36
C THR A 31 12.98 3.19 -10.44
N LEU A 32 12.49 4.15 -9.64
CA LEU A 32 11.11 4.64 -9.71
C LEU A 32 10.80 5.22 -11.10
N ALA A 33 11.69 6.04 -11.67
CA ALA A 33 11.52 6.61 -13.00
C ALA A 33 11.43 5.52 -14.09
N VAL A 34 12.26 4.49 -14.02
CA VAL A 34 12.21 3.34 -14.93
C VAL A 34 10.87 2.62 -14.83
N ILE A 35 10.38 2.35 -13.61
CA ILE A 35 9.06 1.70 -13.39
C ILE A 35 7.94 2.57 -13.96
N ILE A 36 7.97 3.88 -13.75
CA ILE A 36 6.96 4.81 -14.26
C ILE A 36 6.95 4.82 -15.80
N VAL A 37 8.11 4.95 -16.44
CA VAL A 37 8.23 4.98 -17.91
C VAL A 37 7.74 3.65 -18.49
N PHE A 38 8.18 2.53 -17.93
CA PHE A 38 7.71 1.21 -18.34
C PHE A 38 6.19 1.07 -18.18
N GLY A 39 5.64 1.48 -17.02
CA GLY A 39 4.20 1.45 -16.75
C GLY A 39 3.40 2.30 -17.76
N LEU A 40 3.90 3.48 -18.15
CA LEU A 40 3.26 4.32 -19.16
C LEU A 40 3.26 3.67 -20.56
N ILE A 41 4.36 3.02 -20.94
CA ILE A 41 4.47 2.28 -22.22
C ILE A 41 3.44 1.14 -22.23
N MET A 42 3.38 0.35 -21.17
CA MET A 42 2.45 -0.76 -21.06
C MET A 42 0.99 -0.31 -20.98
N LEU A 43 0.72 0.78 -20.24
CA LEU A 43 -0.62 1.38 -20.20
C LEU A 43 -1.05 1.83 -21.61
N PHE A 44 -0.17 2.49 -22.36
CA PHE A 44 -0.47 2.89 -23.73
C PHE A 44 -0.78 1.68 -24.60
N SER A 45 0.06 0.63 -24.54
CA SER A 45 -0.18 -0.60 -25.30
C SER A 45 -1.53 -1.23 -24.92
N ALA A 46 -1.82 -1.38 -23.63
CA ALA A 46 -3.05 -2.02 -23.16
C ALA A 46 -4.31 -1.19 -23.44
N SER A 47 -4.21 0.15 -23.44
CA SER A 47 -5.38 1.04 -23.53
C SER A 47 -5.68 1.58 -24.92
N TYR A 48 -4.79 1.43 -25.90
CA TYR A 48 -4.91 2.03 -27.22
C TYR A 48 -6.24 1.66 -27.90
N THR A 49 -6.53 0.37 -28.01
CA THR A 49 -7.74 -0.14 -28.67
C THR A 49 -9.01 0.22 -27.88
N THR A 50 -8.97 0.02 -26.57
CA THR A 50 -10.10 0.32 -25.68
C THR A 50 -10.43 1.81 -25.67
N GLY A 51 -9.40 2.67 -25.68
CA GLY A 51 -9.55 4.13 -25.76
C GLY A 51 -10.25 4.55 -27.06
N TYR A 52 -9.81 4.01 -28.19
CA TYR A 52 -10.42 4.29 -29.49
C TYR A 52 -11.89 3.85 -29.56
N LEU A 53 -12.16 2.59 -29.16
CA LEU A 53 -13.50 2.01 -29.29
C LEU A 53 -14.52 2.60 -28.29
N ARG A 54 -14.11 2.90 -27.06
CA ARG A 54 -15.04 3.39 -26.00
C ARG A 54 -15.14 4.90 -25.93
N MET A 55 -14.04 5.62 -26.21
CA MET A 55 -13.94 7.07 -26.01
C MET A 55 -13.69 7.85 -27.31
N GLY A 56 -13.47 7.16 -28.43
CA GLY A 56 -13.14 7.79 -29.70
C GLY A 56 -11.73 8.40 -29.77
N ASP A 57 -10.92 8.21 -28.72
CA ASP A 57 -9.55 8.73 -28.64
C ASP A 57 -8.61 7.67 -28.03
N SER A 58 -7.70 7.15 -28.84
CA SER A 58 -6.70 6.16 -28.42
C SER A 58 -5.77 6.66 -27.31
N PHE A 59 -5.62 7.97 -27.15
CA PHE A 59 -4.77 8.60 -26.15
C PHE A 59 -5.53 8.99 -24.87
N TYR A 60 -6.83 8.70 -24.76
CA TYR A 60 -7.65 9.11 -23.64
C TYR A 60 -7.05 8.70 -22.27
N TYR A 61 -6.72 7.42 -22.12
CA TYR A 61 -6.18 6.89 -20.87
C TYR A 61 -4.79 7.44 -20.55
N ILE A 62 -3.91 7.54 -21.56
CA ILE A 62 -2.55 8.05 -21.34
C ILE A 62 -2.55 9.54 -20.98
N LYS A 63 -3.42 10.35 -21.60
CA LYS A 63 -3.58 11.78 -21.26
C LYS A 63 -4.00 11.94 -19.80
N SER A 64 -4.99 11.15 -19.35
CA SER A 64 -5.47 11.15 -17.97
C SER A 64 -4.35 10.71 -17.03
N GLN A 65 -3.62 9.66 -17.35
CA GLN A 65 -2.51 9.16 -16.54
C GLN A 65 -1.34 10.15 -16.43
N MET A 66 -1.00 10.85 -17.53
CA MET A 66 0.04 11.89 -17.51
C MET A 66 -0.33 13.07 -16.62
N LEU A 67 -1.61 13.47 -16.61
CA LEU A 67 -2.11 14.50 -15.71
C LEU A 67 -2.00 14.05 -14.24
N CYS A 68 -2.45 12.83 -13.93
CA CYS A 68 -2.33 12.25 -12.59
C CYS A 68 -0.86 12.09 -12.17
N LEU A 69 0.01 11.66 -13.07
CA LEU A 69 1.46 11.58 -12.82
C LEU A 69 2.05 12.94 -12.49
N GLY A 70 1.74 13.97 -13.29
CA GLY A 70 2.18 15.35 -13.04
C GLY A 70 1.74 15.86 -11.66
N LEU A 71 0.47 15.62 -11.30
CA LEU A 71 -0.04 15.96 -9.99
C LEU A 71 0.66 15.15 -8.87
N GLY A 72 0.85 13.85 -9.07
CA GLY A 72 1.55 12.98 -8.12
C GLY A 72 3.00 13.40 -7.88
N LEU A 73 3.74 13.76 -8.95
CA LEU A 73 5.10 14.30 -8.83
C LEU A 73 5.12 15.65 -8.10
N ALA A 74 4.17 16.53 -8.37
CA ALA A 74 4.05 17.81 -7.65
C ALA A 74 3.80 17.59 -6.15
N VAL A 75 2.89 16.67 -5.80
CA VAL A 75 2.61 16.29 -4.41
C VAL A 75 3.84 15.64 -3.76
N MET A 76 4.54 14.75 -4.46
CA MET A 76 5.78 14.14 -3.98
C MET A 76 6.85 15.20 -3.65
N LEU A 77 7.05 16.16 -4.55
CA LEU A 77 7.98 17.26 -4.33
C LEU A 77 7.57 18.17 -3.17
N LEU A 78 6.28 18.45 -3.03
CA LEU A 78 5.73 19.20 -1.90
C LEU A 78 6.01 18.47 -0.57
N PHE A 79 5.66 17.19 -0.47
CA PHE A 79 5.89 16.40 0.75
C PHE A 79 7.37 16.22 1.07
N SER A 80 8.25 16.15 0.06
CA SER A 80 9.72 16.11 0.27
C SER A 80 10.28 17.35 0.94
N ARG A 81 9.56 18.49 0.90
CA ARG A 81 9.94 19.76 1.53
C ARG A 81 9.30 19.99 2.90
N ILE A 82 8.27 19.22 3.24
CA ILE A 82 7.57 19.36 4.52
C ILE A 82 8.39 18.69 5.63
N ASP A 83 8.60 19.41 6.74
CA ASP A 83 9.27 18.86 7.90
C ASP A 83 8.41 17.73 8.51
N HIS A 84 9.05 16.57 8.78
CA HIS A 84 8.39 15.43 9.44
C HIS A 84 7.76 15.79 10.78
N ARG A 85 8.26 16.84 11.47
CA ARG A 85 7.68 17.36 12.72
C ARG A 85 6.28 17.96 12.50
N PHE A 86 6.07 18.59 11.35
CA PHE A 86 4.75 19.10 10.96
C PHE A 86 3.79 17.94 10.69
N LEU A 87 4.22 16.94 9.90
CA LEU A 87 3.42 15.73 9.65
C LEU A 87 3.02 15.04 10.96
N ARG A 88 3.98 14.90 11.89
CA ARG A 88 3.73 14.32 13.22
C ARG A 88 2.67 15.09 14.02
N ARG A 89 2.58 16.41 13.86
CA ARG A 89 1.54 17.24 14.51
C ARG A 89 0.18 17.06 13.85
N MET A 90 0.16 16.84 12.53
CA MET A 90 -1.06 16.72 11.73
C MET A 90 -1.69 15.31 11.76
N VAL A 91 -1.02 14.31 12.32
CA VAL A 91 -1.49 12.91 12.34
C VAL A 91 -2.90 12.78 12.96
N TRP A 92 -3.16 13.36 14.12
CA TRP A 92 -4.49 13.25 14.73
C TRP A 92 -5.59 14.05 14.00
N PRO A 93 -5.36 15.32 13.61
CA PRO A 93 -6.30 16.02 12.73
C PRO A 93 -6.54 15.29 11.40
N GLY A 94 -5.49 14.77 10.77
CA GLY A 94 -5.60 14.00 9.54
C GLY A 94 -6.45 12.75 9.71
N TYR A 95 -6.25 12.01 10.79
CA TYR A 95 -7.06 10.83 11.12
C TYR A 95 -8.55 11.16 11.29
N VAL A 96 -8.87 12.25 12.00
CA VAL A 96 -10.26 12.68 12.16
C VAL A 96 -10.88 13.04 10.81
N VAL A 97 -10.16 13.78 9.97
CA VAL A 97 -10.61 14.12 8.60
C VAL A 97 -10.81 12.84 7.78
N CYS A 98 -9.90 11.89 7.86
CA CYS A 98 -9.99 10.61 7.18
C CYS A 98 -11.27 9.83 7.59
N ILE A 99 -11.55 9.72 8.88
CA ILE A 99 -12.78 9.07 9.38
C ILE A 99 -14.04 9.79 8.86
N VAL A 100 -14.05 11.11 8.90
CA VAL A 100 -15.18 11.90 8.36
C VAL A 100 -15.37 11.66 6.86
N MET A 101 -14.28 11.58 6.09
CA MET A 101 -14.33 11.28 4.65
C MET A 101 -14.84 9.85 4.39
N LEU A 102 -14.40 8.84 5.16
CA LEU A 102 -14.91 7.46 5.05
C LEU A 102 -16.41 7.39 5.38
N ILE A 103 -16.87 8.12 6.40
CA ILE A 103 -18.30 8.21 6.71
C ILE A 103 -19.06 8.89 5.55
N ALA A 104 -18.52 9.99 5.00
CA ALA A 104 -19.14 10.70 3.88
C ALA A 104 -19.29 9.82 2.61
N VAL A 105 -18.34 8.90 2.35
CA VAL A 105 -18.42 7.96 1.23
C VAL A 105 -19.64 7.04 1.35
N LEU A 106 -20.04 6.63 2.55
CA LEU A 106 -21.21 5.77 2.76
C LEU A 106 -22.52 6.42 2.25
N PHE A 107 -22.56 7.76 2.23
CA PHE A 107 -23.70 8.54 1.72
C PHE A 107 -23.53 8.95 0.25
N SER A 108 -22.41 8.61 -0.40
CA SER A 108 -22.17 8.93 -1.80
C SER A 108 -22.99 8.06 -2.75
N ALA A 109 -23.19 8.56 -3.98
CA ALA A 109 -23.84 7.77 -5.03
C ALA A 109 -22.97 6.55 -5.40
N PRO A 110 -23.57 5.33 -5.53
CA PRO A 110 -22.81 4.15 -5.89
C PRO A 110 -22.22 4.27 -7.30
N LEU A 111 -20.97 3.86 -7.46
CA LEU A 111 -20.29 3.70 -8.74
C LEU A 111 -20.00 2.20 -8.92
N ASN A 112 -20.42 1.61 -10.05
CA ASN A 112 -20.30 0.17 -10.30
C ASN A 112 -20.84 -0.71 -9.16
N GLY A 113 -21.97 -0.31 -8.55
CA GLY A 113 -22.60 -1.04 -7.45
C GLY A 113 -21.93 -0.89 -6.07
N CYS A 114 -20.84 -0.13 -5.97
CA CYS A 114 -20.09 0.07 -4.72
C CYS A 114 -20.00 1.56 -4.36
N ARG A 115 -20.06 1.88 -3.05
CA ARG A 115 -19.90 3.22 -2.51
C ARG A 115 -18.47 3.38 -1.98
N ARG A 116 -17.49 3.64 -2.88
CA ARG A 116 -16.07 3.74 -2.53
C ARG A 116 -15.44 5.06 -2.95
N TRP A 117 -16.19 5.91 -3.67
CA TRP A 117 -15.68 7.08 -4.36
C TRP A 117 -16.42 8.33 -3.93
N LEU A 118 -15.68 9.38 -3.57
CA LEU A 118 -16.23 10.74 -3.41
C LEU A 118 -16.04 11.50 -4.72
N ARG A 119 -17.12 12.14 -5.18
CA ARG A 119 -17.13 13.05 -6.34
C ARG A 119 -17.17 14.49 -5.86
N ILE A 120 -16.03 15.16 -5.89
CA ILE A 120 -15.87 16.57 -5.52
C ILE A 120 -15.20 17.27 -6.70
N GLY A 121 -15.92 17.36 -7.86
CA GLY A 121 -15.34 17.84 -9.12
C GLY A 121 -14.44 16.81 -9.80
N PHE A 122 -13.69 16.03 -9.07
CA PHE A 122 -12.94 14.85 -9.48
C PHE A 122 -13.29 13.67 -8.56
N THR A 123 -12.97 12.46 -9.00
CA THR A 123 -13.31 11.24 -8.27
C THR A 123 -12.12 10.81 -7.39
N ILE A 124 -12.34 10.78 -6.07
CA ILE A 124 -11.32 10.34 -5.10
C ILE A 124 -11.77 9.04 -4.44
N GLN A 125 -10.88 8.07 -4.38
CA GLN A 125 -11.07 6.88 -3.55
C GLN A 125 -10.53 7.15 -2.15
N VAL A 126 -11.43 7.29 -1.18
CA VAL A 126 -11.06 7.70 0.18
C VAL A 126 -10.21 6.65 0.90
N SER A 127 -10.37 5.38 0.58
CA SER A 127 -9.53 4.30 1.14
C SER A 127 -8.03 4.46 0.82
N GLU A 128 -7.65 5.14 -0.30
CA GLU A 128 -6.24 5.44 -0.60
C GLU A 128 -5.67 6.47 0.39
N ILE A 129 -6.47 7.50 0.71
CA ILE A 129 -6.12 8.50 1.73
C ILE A 129 -6.03 7.82 3.10
N ALA A 130 -6.97 6.91 3.40
CA ALA A 130 -6.97 6.17 4.66
C ALA A 130 -5.71 5.32 4.84
N LYS A 131 -5.22 4.66 3.79
CA LYS A 131 -3.96 3.91 3.84
C LYS A 131 -2.78 4.81 4.18
N PHE A 132 -2.67 5.96 3.53
CA PHE A 132 -1.60 6.93 3.80
C PHE A 132 -1.66 7.45 5.24
N GLU A 133 -2.85 7.83 5.73
CA GLU A 133 -3.03 8.29 7.09
C GLU A 133 -2.70 7.20 8.13
N MET A 134 -3.10 5.96 7.86
CA MET A 134 -2.78 4.83 8.74
C MET A 134 -1.28 4.53 8.80
N ILE A 135 -0.52 4.77 7.71
CA ILE A 135 0.95 4.71 7.74
C ILE A 135 1.51 5.71 8.75
N LEU A 136 1.08 6.97 8.66
CA LEU A 136 1.57 8.05 9.52
C LEU A 136 1.18 7.81 10.99
N LEU A 137 -0.06 7.43 11.24
CA LEU A 137 -0.59 7.24 12.60
C LEU A 137 0.04 6.02 13.27
N THR A 138 0.12 4.88 12.57
CA THR A 138 0.73 3.66 13.11
C THR A 138 2.22 3.88 13.41
N ALA A 139 2.96 4.53 12.49
CA ALA A 139 4.36 4.88 12.70
C ALA A 139 4.53 5.85 13.88
N HIS A 140 3.64 6.85 14.01
CA HIS A 140 3.67 7.79 15.14
C HIS A 140 3.44 7.11 16.50
N LEU A 141 2.47 6.21 16.58
CA LEU A 141 2.15 5.48 17.78
C LEU A 141 3.23 4.46 18.13
N ALA A 142 3.75 3.74 17.13
CA ALA A 142 4.88 2.82 17.31
C ALA A 142 6.13 3.53 17.84
N ALA A 143 6.45 4.72 17.29
CA ALA A 143 7.59 5.53 17.74
C ALA A 143 7.42 6.09 19.16
N LYS A 144 6.19 6.20 19.67
CA LYS A 144 5.90 6.61 21.05
C LYS A 144 5.86 5.44 22.03
N ALA A 145 5.80 4.21 21.53
CA ALA A 145 5.79 3.05 22.40
C ALA A 145 7.14 2.99 23.15
N PRO A 146 7.13 2.98 24.49
CA PRO A 146 8.37 2.89 25.25
C PRO A 146 9.00 1.52 25.00
N HIS A 147 10.30 1.50 24.69
CA HIS A 147 11.07 0.27 24.72
C HIS A 147 11.11 -0.25 26.16
N LEU A 148 10.35 -1.29 26.43
CA LEU A 148 10.28 -1.88 27.76
C LEU A 148 11.51 -2.76 27.98
N GLU A 149 12.45 -2.26 28.76
CA GLU A 149 13.57 -3.06 29.25
C GLU A 149 13.06 -4.12 30.25
N LYS A 150 13.75 -5.26 30.27
CA LYS A 150 13.45 -6.34 31.23
C LYS A 150 13.80 -5.95 32.71
N LEU A 151 14.49 -4.85 32.86
CA LEU A 151 14.85 -4.25 34.15
C LEU A 151 14.02 -2.99 34.37
N ASP A 152 13.41 -2.86 35.54
CA ASP A 152 12.75 -1.63 35.95
C ASP A 152 13.84 -0.56 36.25
N PRO A 153 13.87 0.55 35.47
CA PRO A 153 14.90 1.56 35.62
C PRO A 153 14.90 2.24 37.02
N ALA A 154 13.76 2.20 37.72
CA ALA A 154 13.63 2.83 39.05
C ALA A 154 14.11 1.94 40.20
N SER A 155 13.93 0.62 40.09
CA SER A 155 14.25 -0.32 41.15
C SER A 155 15.43 -1.26 40.85
N GLY A 156 15.92 -1.30 39.62
CA GLY A 156 16.95 -2.23 39.16
C GLY A 156 16.53 -3.72 39.21
N ARG A 157 15.27 -3.99 39.54
CA ARG A 157 14.73 -5.35 39.61
C ARG A 157 14.19 -5.82 38.28
N ARG A 158 14.27 -7.14 38.03
CA ARG A 158 13.65 -7.73 36.85
C ARG A 158 12.13 -7.65 36.95
N VAL A 159 11.49 -7.08 35.93
CA VAL A 159 10.03 -7.09 35.80
C VAL A 159 9.58 -8.55 35.63
N PRO A 160 8.54 -9.01 36.34
CA PRO A 160 7.98 -10.36 36.13
C PRO A 160 7.64 -10.59 34.65
N ALA A 161 8.02 -11.75 34.14
CA ALA A 161 7.90 -12.07 32.71
C ALA A 161 6.46 -11.86 32.17
N GLY A 162 5.45 -12.19 32.96
CA GLY A 162 4.03 -11.99 32.59
C GLY A 162 3.65 -10.51 32.47
N GLN A 163 4.11 -9.66 33.42
CA GLN A 163 3.83 -8.22 33.37
C GLN A 163 4.57 -7.55 32.22
N TRP A 164 5.83 -7.93 31.98
CA TRP A 164 6.61 -7.44 30.86
C TRP A 164 5.96 -7.80 29.52
N LEU A 165 5.55 -9.06 29.35
CA LEU A 165 4.88 -9.52 28.13
C LEU A 165 3.54 -8.80 27.91
N TYR A 166 2.72 -8.67 28.95
CA TYR A 166 1.44 -7.96 28.89
C TYR A 166 1.63 -6.50 28.48
N GLN A 167 2.53 -5.77 29.16
CA GLN A 167 2.80 -4.36 28.83
C GLN A 167 3.32 -4.21 27.41
N ARG A 168 4.13 -5.14 26.95
CA ARG A 168 4.68 -5.15 25.61
C ARG A 168 3.59 -5.37 24.57
N ILE A 169 2.73 -6.39 24.74
CA ILE A 169 1.60 -6.65 23.85
C ILE A 169 0.68 -5.42 23.77
N VAL A 170 0.31 -4.86 24.91
CA VAL A 170 -0.60 -3.71 24.94
C VAL A 170 0.02 -2.49 24.27
N ARG A 171 1.26 -2.12 24.60
CA ARG A 171 1.86 -0.86 24.15
C ARG A 171 2.47 -0.92 22.75
N GLU A 172 3.08 -2.06 22.39
CA GLU A 172 3.76 -2.20 21.09
C GLU A 172 2.86 -2.74 19.99
N LEU A 173 1.75 -3.43 20.32
CA LEU A 173 0.84 -4.02 19.35
C LEU A 173 -0.56 -3.40 19.41
N ILE A 174 -1.25 -3.49 20.56
CA ILE A 174 -2.67 -3.13 20.66
C ILE A 174 -2.85 -1.61 20.49
N VAL A 175 -2.11 -0.79 21.20
CA VAL A 175 -2.27 0.67 21.15
C VAL A 175 -2.02 1.24 19.76
N PRO A 176 -0.96 0.85 19.01
CA PRO A 176 -0.77 1.32 17.64
C PRO A 176 -1.81 0.82 16.64
N LEU A 177 -2.44 -0.35 16.88
CA LEU A 177 -3.48 -0.91 16.01
C LEU A 177 -4.91 -0.47 16.39
N LEU A 178 -5.10 0.12 17.56
CA LEU A 178 -6.44 0.54 18.00
C LEU A 178 -7.14 1.48 17.00
N PRO A 179 -6.46 2.48 16.38
CA PRO A 179 -7.09 3.34 15.38
C PRO A 179 -7.44 2.62 14.07
N LEU A 180 -6.89 1.44 13.83
CA LEU A 180 -7.23 0.65 12.66
C LEU A 180 -8.66 0.09 12.74
N ILE A 181 -9.19 -0.14 13.95
CA ILE A 181 -10.52 -0.75 14.15
C ILE A 181 -11.63 0.08 13.50
N PRO A 182 -11.78 1.39 13.75
CA PRO A 182 -12.81 2.20 13.08
C PRO A 182 -12.64 2.24 11.56
N VAL A 183 -11.40 2.30 11.05
CA VAL A 183 -11.11 2.31 9.62
C VAL A 183 -11.55 0.99 8.98
N VAL A 184 -11.18 -0.15 9.56
CA VAL A 184 -11.61 -1.48 9.07
C VAL A 184 -13.12 -1.61 9.11
N PHE A 185 -13.76 -1.17 10.19
CA PHE A 185 -15.22 -1.21 10.31
C PHE A 185 -15.91 -0.40 9.20
N LEU A 186 -15.44 0.82 8.92
CA LEU A 186 -15.99 1.66 7.84
C LEU A 186 -15.74 1.03 6.46
N LEU A 187 -14.54 0.49 6.22
CA LEU A 187 -14.22 -0.21 4.97
C LEU A 187 -15.05 -1.51 4.78
N MET A 188 -15.47 -2.17 5.86
CA MET A 188 -16.42 -3.28 5.79
C MET A 188 -17.80 -2.81 5.33
N LEU A 189 -18.25 -1.66 5.78
CA LEU A 189 -19.52 -1.05 5.34
C LEU A 189 -19.47 -0.59 3.87
N GLU A 190 -18.28 -0.32 3.33
CA GLU A 190 -18.04 0.01 1.91
C GLU A 190 -17.89 -1.22 1.00
N PRO A 191 -18.13 -2.44 1.41
CA PRO A 191 -17.66 -3.77 0.98
C PRO A 191 -16.30 -3.75 0.25
N HIS A 192 -15.26 -3.16 0.91
CA HIS A 192 -13.93 -2.98 0.33
C HIS A 192 -12.89 -3.93 0.96
N MET A 193 -13.01 -5.24 0.69
CA MET A 193 -12.16 -6.28 1.31
C MET A 193 -10.67 -6.12 1.00
N SER A 194 -10.32 -5.78 -0.24
CA SER A 194 -8.92 -5.54 -0.63
C SER A 194 -8.31 -4.36 0.13
N GLY A 195 -9.09 -3.29 0.35
CA GLY A 195 -8.67 -2.14 1.16
C GLY A 195 -8.38 -2.52 2.62
N ILE A 196 -9.22 -3.38 3.22
CA ILE A 196 -9.04 -3.88 4.59
C ILE A 196 -7.75 -4.69 4.71
N VAL A 197 -7.56 -5.69 3.83
CA VAL A 197 -6.38 -6.56 3.83
C VAL A 197 -5.11 -5.73 3.67
N LEU A 198 -5.09 -4.84 2.68
CA LEU A 198 -3.91 -4.02 2.38
C LEU A 198 -3.58 -3.04 3.51
N THR A 199 -4.58 -2.33 4.06
CA THR A 199 -4.36 -1.40 5.17
C THR A 199 -3.84 -2.12 6.42
N THR A 200 -4.42 -3.28 6.74
CA THR A 200 -3.99 -4.11 7.87
C THR A 200 -2.56 -4.63 7.66
N ALA A 201 -2.23 -5.12 6.47
CA ALA A 201 -0.89 -5.57 6.12
C ALA A 201 0.16 -4.45 6.21
N ILE A 202 -0.18 -3.23 5.76
CA ILE A 202 0.68 -2.06 5.88
C ILE A 202 0.94 -1.73 7.36
N CYS A 203 -0.09 -1.64 8.19
CA CYS A 203 0.07 -1.38 9.62
C CYS A 203 0.92 -2.46 10.31
N GLY A 204 0.68 -3.73 9.99
CA GLY A 204 1.47 -4.84 10.49
C GLY A 204 2.94 -4.73 10.10
N THR A 205 3.24 -4.41 8.83
CA THR A 205 4.60 -4.22 8.33
C THR A 205 5.32 -3.07 9.04
N ILE A 206 4.63 -1.95 9.31
CA ILE A 206 5.20 -0.82 10.05
C ILE A 206 5.59 -1.23 11.48
N LEU A 207 4.75 -2.00 12.15
CA LEU A 207 5.06 -2.50 13.49
C LEU A 207 6.25 -3.48 13.47
N LEU A 208 6.35 -4.31 12.43
CA LEU A 208 7.49 -5.20 12.20
C LEU A 208 8.80 -4.42 12.08
N LEU A 209 8.82 -3.45 11.18
CA LEU A 209 9.99 -2.61 10.90
C LEU A 209 10.32 -1.66 12.05
N GLY A 210 9.31 -1.26 12.84
CA GLY A 210 9.45 -0.39 14.01
C GLY A 210 10.08 -1.06 15.24
N GLY A 211 10.45 -2.35 15.14
CA GLY A 211 11.15 -3.05 16.23
C GLY A 211 10.26 -3.54 17.37
N SER A 212 8.94 -3.57 17.17
CA SER A 212 8.04 -4.30 18.07
C SER A 212 8.46 -5.76 18.05
N GLY A 213 9.14 -6.18 19.10
CA GLY A 213 10.01 -7.36 19.13
C GLY A 213 9.41 -8.64 18.61
N GLY A 214 10.26 -9.46 18.01
CA GLY A 214 9.97 -10.64 17.20
C GLY A 214 8.86 -11.59 17.68
N ILE A 215 8.68 -11.79 19.00
CA ILE A 215 7.61 -12.66 19.53
C ILE A 215 6.23 -12.10 19.24
N ILE A 216 6.03 -10.79 19.38
CA ILE A 216 4.73 -10.15 19.13
C ILE A 216 4.37 -10.19 17.64
N THR A 217 5.37 -10.03 16.81
CA THR A 217 5.26 -10.13 15.36
C THR A 217 4.88 -11.55 14.93
N TRP A 218 5.58 -12.56 15.47
CA TRP A 218 5.27 -13.96 15.20
C TRP A 218 3.89 -14.33 15.74
N ALA A 219 3.51 -13.85 16.94
CA ALA A 219 2.17 -14.06 17.50
C ALA A 219 1.09 -13.37 16.65
N GLY A 220 1.32 -12.14 16.19
CA GLY A 220 0.43 -11.43 15.27
C GLY A 220 0.30 -12.13 13.91
N GLY A 221 1.41 -12.59 13.34
CA GLY A 221 1.42 -13.39 12.12
C GLY A 221 0.69 -14.73 12.28
N ALA A 222 0.95 -15.45 13.38
CA ALA A 222 0.27 -16.70 13.69
C ALA A 222 -1.25 -16.51 13.88
N SER A 223 -1.66 -15.44 14.59
CA SER A 223 -3.10 -15.13 14.75
C SER A 223 -3.75 -14.73 13.42
N ALA A 224 -3.05 -14.03 12.54
CA ALA A 224 -3.55 -13.71 11.20
C ALA A 224 -3.72 -14.98 10.34
N VAL A 225 -2.78 -15.92 10.43
CA VAL A 225 -2.88 -17.24 9.75
C VAL A 225 -4.03 -18.06 10.31
N LEU A 226 -4.22 -18.08 11.63
CA LEU A 226 -5.35 -18.78 12.28
C LEU A 226 -6.69 -18.17 11.89
N LEU A 227 -6.79 -16.82 11.88
CA LEU A 227 -7.98 -16.12 11.39
C LEU A 227 -8.27 -16.43 9.92
N LEU A 228 -7.24 -16.40 9.08
CA LEU A 228 -7.37 -16.77 7.67
C LEU A 228 -7.88 -18.21 7.53
N ARG A 229 -7.31 -19.16 8.28
CA ARG A 229 -7.76 -20.54 8.30
C ARG A 229 -9.23 -20.65 8.72
N THR A 230 -9.64 -19.99 9.82
CA THR A 230 -11.03 -19.99 10.27
C THR A 230 -11.98 -19.40 9.22
N VAL A 231 -11.57 -18.32 8.55
CA VAL A 231 -12.33 -17.73 7.44
C VAL A 231 -12.44 -18.73 6.28
N LEU A 232 -11.35 -19.41 5.92
CA LEU A 232 -11.35 -20.42 4.87
C LEU A 232 -12.22 -21.64 5.20
N GLU A 233 -12.25 -22.07 6.46
CA GLU A 233 -13.11 -23.17 6.94
C GLU A 233 -14.62 -22.82 6.93
N HIS A 234 -14.96 -21.52 6.99
CA HIS A 234 -16.36 -21.03 6.98
C HIS A 234 -16.71 -20.30 5.68
N ILE A 235 -15.92 -20.47 4.64
CA ILE A 235 -16.06 -19.70 3.39
C ILE A 235 -17.36 -20.01 2.66
N ASP A 236 -17.86 -21.25 2.79
CA ASP A 236 -19.12 -21.68 2.19
C ASP A 236 -20.33 -20.91 2.73
N SER A 237 -20.19 -20.28 3.89
CA SER A 237 -21.21 -19.40 4.47
C SER A 237 -21.16 -17.95 3.94
N ILE A 238 -20.13 -17.57 3.17
CA ILE A 238 -19.93 -16.23 2.64
C ILE A 238 -19.83 -16.29 1.11
N PRO A 239 -20.94 -16.14 0.37
CA PRO A 239 -21.00 -16.32 -1.09
C PRO A 239 -20.00 -15.45 -1.87
N TYR A 240 -19.72 -14.24 -1.38
CA TYR A 240 -18.75 -13.33 -1.98
C TYR A 240 -17.31 -13.85 -1.93
N LEU A 241 -16.89 -14.44 -0.81
CA LEU A 241 -15.55 -15.03 -0.66
C LEU A 241 -15.45 -16.34 -1.43
N GLN A 242 -16.50 -17.14 -1.44
CA GLN A 242 -16.56 -18.38 -2.20
C GLN A 242 -16.35 -18.11 -3.71
N SER A 243 -17.08 -17.15 -4.30
CA SER A 243 -16.92 -16.79 -5.72
C SER A 243 -15.50 -16.28 -6.08
N ARG A 244 -14.79 -15.69 -5.13
CA ARG A 244 -13.40 -15.25 -5.31
C ARG A 244 -12.42 -16.41 -5.23
N LEU A 245 -12.66 -17.39 -4.35
CA LEU A 245 -11.80 -18.58 -4.24
C LEU A 245 -12.04 -19.59 -5.35
N ASP A 246 -13.28 -19.70 -5.83
CA ASP A 246 -13.60 -20.54 -6.99
C ASP A 246 -12.78 -20.12 -8.23
N GLY A 247 -12.44 -18.82 -8.34
CA GLY A 247 -11.52 -18.32 -9.33
C GLY A 247 -10.05 -18.76 -9.18
N TRP A 248 -9.68 -19.36 -8.03
CA TRP A 248 -8.34 -19.88 -7.74
C TRP A 248 -8.31 -21.42 -7.71
N THR A 249 -9.46 -22.08 -7.91
CA THR A 249 -9.52 -23.53 -7.99
C THR A 249 -8.98 -24.01 -9.34
N HIS A 250 -8.51 -25.25 -9.41
CA HIS A 250 -8.05 -25.86 -10.67
C HIS A 250 -9.19 -26.16 -11.66
N ASP A 251 -10.43 -25.87 -11.30
CA ASP A 251 -11.60 -26.10 -12.13
C ASP A 251 -11.89 -24.86 -12.97
N LEU A 252 -11.45 -24.88 -14.23
CA LEU A 252 -11.63 -23.78 -15.18
C LEU A 252 -13.11 -23.41 -15.40
N SER A 253 -14.04 -24.34 -15.16
CA SER A 253 -15.47 -24.10 -15.32
C SER A 253 -16.07 -23.20 -14.23
N LYS A 254 -15.38 -23.04 -13.11
CA LYS A 254 -15.79 -22.21 -11.97
C LYS A 254 -15.09 -20.85 -11.94
N MET A 255 -14.09 -20.66 -12.79
CA MET A 255 -13.37 -19.40 -12.87
C MET A 255 -14.25 -18.30 -13.46
N THR A 256 -14.06 -17.07 -13.00
CA THR A 256 -14.67 -15.91 -13.65
C THR A 256 -14.01 -15.70 -15.02
N ASP A 257 -14.78 -15.19 -16.00
CA ASP A 257 -14.27 -14.89 -17.34
C ASP A 257 -13.00 -14.03 -17.30
N GLN A 258 -12.93 -13.07 -16.39
CA GLN A 258 -11.74 -12.23 -16.20
C GLN A 258 -10.50 -13.05 -15.84
N THR A 259 -10.64 -13.98 -14.88
CA THR A 259 -9.53 -14.83 -14.44
C THR A 259 -9.09 -15.75 -15.54
N LEU A 260 -10.04 -16.36 -16.25
CA LEU A 260 -9.77 -17.28 -17.36
C LEU A 260 -9.03 -16.57 -18.51
N GLN A 261 -9.52 -15.40 -18.95
CA GLN A 261 -8.86 -14.60 -20.00
C GLN A 261 -7.47 -14.11 -19.57
N SER A 262 -7.29 -13.78 -18.28
CA SER A 262 -5.97 -13.41 -17.77
C SER A 262 -4.97 -14.56 -17.82
N LEU A 263 -5.41 -15.80 -17.56
CA LEU A 263 -4.58 -16.99 -17.68
C LEU A 263 -4.25 -17.30 -19.15
N TYR A 264 -5.19 -17.09 -20.08
CA TYR A 264 -4.93 -17.24 -21.51
C TYR A 264 -3.89 -16.21 -21.99
N ALA A 265 -4.00 -14.93 -21.57
CA ALA A 265 -3.01 -13.91 -21.86
C ALA A 265 -1.60 -14.33 -21.37
N ILE A 266 -1.49 -14.78 -20.10
CA ILE A 266 -0.21 -15.23 -19.53
C ILE A 266 0.34 -16.44 -20.28
N GLY A 267 -0.52 -17.42 -20.62
CA GLY A 267 -0.13 -18.65 -21.30
C GLY A 267 0.30 -18.42 -22.74
N SER A 268 -0.39 -17.53 -23.48
CA SER A 268 -0.11 -17.23 -24.89
C SER A 268 1.22 -16.50 -25.09
N GLY A 269 1.69 -15.73 -24.07
CA GLY A 269 2.94 -14.99 -24.15
C GLY A 269 4.20 -15.86 -24.23
N GLY A 270 4.18 -17.10 -23.75
CA GLY A 270 5.34 -17.99 -23.76
C GLY A 270 6.58 -17.38 -23.10
N VAL A 271 7.78 -17.65 -23.64
CA VAL A 271 9.04 -17.16 -23.05
C VAL A 271 9.34 -15.72 -23.43
N THR A 272 9.17 -15.36 -24.69
CA THR A 272 9.63 -14.07 -25.27
C THR A 272 8.49 -13.09 -25.56
N GLY A 273 7.25 -13.50 -25.41
CA GLY A 273 6.07 -12.70 -25.71
C GLY A 273 5.72 -12.65 -27.18
N LEU A 274 4.54 -12.11 -27.48
CA LEU A 274 4.03 -11.88 -28.84
C LEU A 274 4.59 -10.57 -29.46
N GLY A 275 5.33 -9.79 -28.66
CA GLY A 275 5.81 -8.45 -29.00
C GLY A 275 4.90 -7.33 -28.53
N LEU A 276 5.49 -6.16 -28.26
CA LEU A 276 4.76 -4.97 -27.83
C LEU A 276 3.65 -4.60 -28.82
N GLY A 277 2.46 -4.35 -28.30
CA GLY A 277 1.30 -3.99 -29.11
C GLY A 277 0.50 -5.17 -29.66
N ASN A 278 1.00 -6.40 -29.57
CA ASN A 278 0.44 -7.58 -30.22
C ASN A 278 -0.42 -8.48 -29.32
N SER A 279 -0.74 -8.04 -28.10
CA SER A 279 -1.67 -8.77 -27.24
C SER A 279 -3.03 -8.89 -27.92
N ILE A 280 -3.59 -10.09 -27.91
CA ILE A 280 -4.92 -10.40 -28.43
C ILE A 280 -5.97 -10.14 -27.34
N GLU A 281 -5.67 -10.53 -26.11
CA GLU A 281 -6.60 -10.46 -24.99
C GLU A 281 -6.96 -9.01 -24.59
N LYS A 282 -6.09 -8.03 -24.84
CA LYS A 282 -6.40 -6.60 -24.64
C LYS A 282 -7.47 -6.05 -25.59
N GLN A 283 -7.79 -6.77 -26.68
CA GLN A 283 -8.78 -6.36 -27.69
C GLN A 283 -10.21 -6.64 -27.22
N LEU A 284 -10.57 -6.21 -26.02
CA LEU A 284 -11.87 -6.35 -25.35
C LEU A 284 -12.23 -7.77 -24.86
N TRP A 285 -11.34 -8.75 -25.02
CA TRP A 285 -11.53 -10.08 -24.47
C TRP A 285 -11.28 -10.09 -22.95
N LEU A 286 -10.21 -9.42 -22.50
CA LEU A 286 -9.87 -9.29 -21.09
C LEU A 286 -10.50 -8.01 -20.50
N PRO A 287 -11.54 -8.12 -19.64
CA PRO A 287 -12.10 -6.98 -18.93
C PRO A 287 -11.02 -6.33 -18.05
N GLU A 288 -11.05 -4.99 -17.93
CA GLU A 288 -10.11 -4.21 -17.09
C GLU A 288 -8.62 -4.48 -17.39
N SER A 289 -8.30 -4.79 -18.65
CA SER A 289 -6.92 -5.00 -19.14
C SER A 289 -6.00 -3.79 -18.91
N THR A 290 -6.55 -2.59 -18.76
CA THR A 290 -5.82 -1.34 -18.52
C THR A 290 -5.53 -1.06 -17.04
N ASN A 291 -6.18 -1.78 -16.13
CA ASN A 291 -6.11 -1.57 -14.67
C ASN A 291 -5.66 -2.85 -13.96
N ASP A 292 -6.61 -3.67 -13.55
CA ASP A 292 -6.38 -4.81 -12.64
C ASP A 292 -5.58 -5.95 -13.31
N PHE A 293 -5.72 -6.10 -14.63
CA PHE A 293 -5.09 -7.18 -15.39
C PHE A 293 -3.99 -6.72 -16.37
N ILE A 294 -3.44 -5.52 -16.15
CA ILE A 294 -2.35 -5.00 -16.99
C ILE A 294 -1.12 -5.91 -16.98
N PHE A 295 -0.84 -6.59 -15.87
CA PHE A 295 0.28 -7.53 -15.76
C PHE A 295 0.10 -8.75 -16.67
N SER A 296 -1.13 -9.22 -16.88
CA SER A 296 -1.42 -10.30 -17.86
C SER A 296 -1.09 -9.85 -19.30
N VAL A 297 -1.38 -8.58 -19.63
CA VAL A 297 -0.98 -8.01 -20.94
C VAL A 297 0.55 -7.91 -21.05
N VAL A 298 1.25 -7.54 -19.96
CA VAL A 298 2.72 -7.57 -19.91
C VAL A 298 3.26 -8.96 -20.19
N CYS A 299 2.68 -10.00 -19.57
CA CYS A 299 3.06 -11.39 -19.79
C CYS A 299 2.80 -11.83 -21.24
N GLU A 300 1.69 -11.41 -21.85
CA GLU A 300 1.37 -11.75 -23.22
C GLU A 300 2.31 -11.07 -24.22
N GLU A 301 2.58 -9.77 -24.05
CA GLU A 301 3.41 -9.00 -24.98
C GLU A 301 4.91 -9.24 -24.83
N LEU A 302 5.40 -9.37 -23.59
CA LEU A 302 6.83 -9.48 -23.28
C LEU A 302 7.24 -10.88 -22.79
N GLY A 303 6.29 -11.78 -22.64
CA GLY A 303 6.52 -13.14 -22.21
C GLY A 303 7.02 -13.27 -20.76
N PHE A 304 7.47 -14.47 -20.43
CA PHE A 304 8.04 -14.78 -19.12
C PHE A 304 9.23 -13.88 -18.77
N VAL A 305 10.10 -13.59 -19.75
CA VAL A 305 11.26 -12.70 -19.53
C VAL A 305 10.83 -11.31 -19.09
N GLY A 306 9.85 -10.72 -19.78
CA GLY A 306 9.30 -9.41 -19.39
C GLY A 306 8.66 -9.40 -18.00
N ALA A 307 7.88 -10.44 -17.68
CA ALA A 307 7.27 -10.61 -16.38
C ALA A 307 8.32 -10.66 -15.25
N VAL A 308 9.39 -11.45 -15.44
CA VAL A 308 10.50 -11.56 -14.46
C VAL A 308 11.21 -10.23 -14.28
N ILE A 309 11.50 -9.50 -15.37
CA ILE A 309 12.14 -8.18 -15.30
C ILE A 309 11.29 -7.22 -14.48
N VAL A 310 9.97 -7.18 -14.68
CA VAL A 310 9.06 -6.32 -13.92
C VAL A 310 9.09 -6.68 -12.43
N ILE A 311 8.98 -7.95 -12.10
CA ILE A 311 9.06 -8.41 -10.70
C ILE A 311 10.39 -8.00 -10.07
N LEU A 312 11.51 -8.21 -10.77
CA LEU A 312 12.84 -7.83 -10.28
C LEU A 312 12.98 -6.32 -10.09
N LEU A 313 12.38 -5.49 -10.95
CA LEU A 313 12.36 -4.03 -10.77
C LEU A 313 11.62 -3.64 -9.48
N PHE A 314 10.48 -4.27 -9.17
CA PHE A 314 9.76 -4.01 -7.92
C PHE A 314 10.53 -4.52 -6.70
N VAL A 315 11.18 -5.69 -6.79
CA VAL A 315 12.04 -6.20 -5.72
C VAL A 315 13.22 -5.27 -5.48
N LEU A 316 13.88 -4.78 -6.54
CA LEU A 316 14.97 -3.82 -6.46
C LEU A 316 14.51 -2.52 -5.79
N PHE A 317 13.36 -1.98 -6.20
CA PHE A 317 12.75 -0.78 -5.63
C PHE A 317 12.49 -0.95 -4.12
N LEU A 318 11.95 -2.10 -3.71
CA LEU A 318 11.70 -2.44 -2.31
C LEU A 318 13.01 -2.52 -1.51
N VAL A 319 14.01 -3.24 -2.01
CA VAL A 319 15.31 -3.41 -1.34
C VAL A 319 16.01 -2.06 -1.18
N GLN A 320 16.03 -1.24 -2.23
CA GLN A 320 16.59 0.12 -2.17
C GLN A 320 15.85 1.03 -1.20
N GLY A 321 14.54 0.87 -1.02
CA GLY A 321 13.74 1.62 -0.05
C GLY A 321 13.99 1.19 1.40
N LEU A 322 14.23 -0.10 1.65
CA LEU A 322 14.50 -0.64 2.99
C LEU A 322 15.94 -0.37 3.46
N TRP A 323 16.89 -0.28 2.53
CA TRP A 323 18.32 -0.11 2.85
C TRP A 323 18.64 1.13 3.70
N PRO A 324 18.13 2.35 3.40
CA PRO A 324 18.37 3.53 4.24
C PRO A 324 17.79 3.40 5.65
N VAL A 325 16.65 2.69 5.79
CA VAL A 325 16.00 2.52 7.09
C VAL A 325 16.87 1.71 8.03
N SER A 326 17.55 0.66 7.55
CA SER A 326 18.43 -0.16 8.38
C SER A 326 19.66 0.60 8.88
N TYR A 327 20.20 1.56 8.09
CA TYR A 327 21.35 2.37 8.50
C TYR A 327 21.00 3.47 9.48
N THR A 328 19.80 4.04 9.41
CA THR A 328 19.37 5.10 10.35
C THR A 328 19.09 4.55 11.75
N HIS A 329 18.60 3.32 11.86
CA HIS A 329 18.37 2.66 13.15
C HIS A 329 19.66 2.16 13.83
N LEU A 330 20.74 1.93 13.08
CA LEU A 330 22.04 1.50 13.66
C LEU A 330 22.91 2.66 14.16
N ARG A 331 22.54 3.92 13.85
CA ARG A 331 23.28 5.14 14.28
C ARG A 331 22.55 5.97 15.35
N ALA A 332 21.35 5.60 15.73
CA ALA A 332 20.56 6.20 16.81
C ALA A 332 20.60 5.37 18.10
#